data_b2980bfaeb77edf03fac00dd944e248c
#
_entry.id   b2980bfaeb77edf03fac00dd944e248c
#
_cell.length_a   1.000
_cell.length_b   1.000
_cell.length_c   1.000
_cell.angle_alpha   90.00
_cell.angle_beta   90.00
_cell.angle_gamma   90.00
#
_symmetry.space_group_name_H-M   'P 1'
#
loop_
_entity.id
_entity.type
_entity.pdbx_description
1 polymer ?
#
loop_
_entity_poly.entity_id
_entity_poly.type
_entity_poly.pdbx_seq_one_letter_code
_entity_poly.pdbx_strand_id
1 'polypeptide(L)'
;MIKKFDTTTQEVLLELEKTQKEFWNISRTTAEFLYNFIVDAKSQSVVEVGTSNGYSGIWLGKALKQTGGKLMTIEFYDKRLDVAKENFEKCGVADIITPRKGDAAT
;
A
#
# COMPACT_ATOMS: atom_id res chain seq x y z
N MET A 1 15.36 1.98 7.62
CA MET A 1 15.41 2.99 6.57
C MET A 1 14.99 2.41 5.22
N ILE A 2 14.24 3.15 4.45
CA ILE A 2 13.60 2.64 3.23
C ILE A 2 14.48 2.89 2.00
N LYS A 3 15.75 2.54 2.09
CA LYS A 3 16.73 2.83 1.02
C LYS A 3 16.45 2.10 -0.29
N LYS A 4 15.71 0.98 -0.24
CA LYS A 4 15.38 0.19 -1.42
C LYS A 4 14.39 0.87 -2.36
N PHE A 5 13.73 1.93 -1.91
CA PHE A 5 12.72 2.64 -2.69
C PHE A 5 13.27 3.92 -3.29
N ASP A 6 12.67 4.37 -4.38
CA ASP A 6 13.00 5.65 -4.98
C ASP A 6 12.68 6.82 -4.02
N THR A 7 13.31 7.97 -4.27
CA THR A 7 13.18 9.14 -3.40
C THR A 7 11.74 9.58 -3.21
N THR A 8 10.95 9.63 -4.29
CA THR A 8 9.55 10.05 -4.20
C THR A 8 8.75 9.12 -3.29
N THR A 9 8.93 7.80 -3.44
CA THR A 9 8.26 6.83 -2.57
C THR A 9 8.67 7.02 -1.12
N GLN A 10 9.96 7.22 -0.84
CA GLN A 10 10.44 7.45 0.51
C GLN A 10 9.79 8.69 1.12
N GLU A 11 9.70 9.78 0.38
CA GLU A 11 9.08 11.02 0.84
C GLU A 11 7.59 10.83 1.15
N VAL A 12 6.87 10.15 0.27
CA VAL A 12 5.44 9.87 0.49
C VAL A 12 5.25 9.03 1.74
N LEU A 13 6.03 7.97 1.91
CA LEU A 13 5.90 7.09 3.09
C LEU A 13 6.20 7.84 4.38
N LEU A 14 7.24 8.67 4.39
CA LEU A 14 7.56 9.47 5.57
C LEU A 14 6.45 10.45 5.92
N GLU A 15 5.85 11.08 4.92
CA GLU A 15 4.74 12.00 5.14
C GLU A 15 3.51 11.27 5.71
N LEU A 16 3.21 10.09 5.17
CA LEU A 16 2.07 9.29 5.66
C LEU A 16 2.30 8.77 7.07
N GLU A 17 3.56 8.52 7.45
CA GLU A 17 3.88 8.07 8.81
C GLU A 17 3.58 9.11 9.86
N LYS A 18 3.55 10.39 9.50
CA LYS A 18 3.22 11.47 10.44
C LYS A 18 1.78 11.41 10.93
N THR A 19 0.88 10.80 10.16
CA THR A 19 -0.54 10.73 10.49
C THR A 19 -1.03 9.30 10.68
N GLN A 20 -0.14 8.39 11.05
CA GLN A 20 -0.47 6.97 11.22
C GLN A 20 -1.67 6.74 12.12
N LYS A 21 -1.74 7.45 13.25
CA LYS A 21 -2.82 7.26 14.23
C LYS A 21 -4.18 7.70 13.67
N GLU A 22 -4.20 8.77 12.88
CA GLU A 22 -5.44 9.29 12.29
C GLU A 22 -6.02 8.33 11.25
N PHE A 23 -5.16 7.66 10.50
CA PHE A 23 -5.57 6.79 9.41
C PHE A 23 -5.49 5.31 9.76
N TRP A 24 -5.17 4.97 11.01
CA TRP A 24 -5.05 3.58 11.46
C TRP A 24 -4.05 2.77 10.63
N ASN A 25 -3.01 3.42 10.17
CA ASN A 25 -1.97 2.74 9.39
C ASN A 25 -1.16 1.79 10.25
N ILE A 26 -0.70 0.72 9.64
CA ILE A 26 0.24 -0.20 10.29
C ILE A 26 1.58 0.50 10.46
N SER A 27 2.39 0.01 11.40
CA SER A 27 3.73 0.55 11.62
C SER A 27 4.66 0.19 10.46
N ARG A 28 5.77 0.94 10.34
CA ARG A 28 6.80 0.63 9.35
C ARG A 28 7.35 -0.78 9.54
N THR A 29 7.58 -1.20 10.79
CA THR A 29 8.08 -2.54 11.10
C THR A 29 7.15 -3.62 10.55
N THR A 30 5.84 -3.47 10.77
CA THR A 30 4.85 -4.40 10.23
C THR A 30 4.84 -4.37 8.71
N ALA A 31 4.90 -3.18 8.11
CA ALA A 31 4.91 -3.03 6.66
C ALA A 31 6.15 -3.71 6.04
N GLU A 32 7.32 -3.55 6.65
CA GLU A 32 8.53 -4.21 6.19
C GLU A 32 8.41 -5.73 6.27
N PHE A 33 7.82 -6.22 7.36
CA PHE A 33 7.58 -7.66 7.52
C PHE A 33 6.72 -8.19 6.38
N LEU A 34 5.61 -7.51 6.09
CA LEU A 34 4.71 -7.92 5.00
C LEU A 34 5.39 -7.86 3.63
N TYR A 35 6.16 -6.81 3.40
CA TYR A 35 6.94 -6.67 2.17
C TYR A 35 7.87 -7.88 1.98
N ASN A 36 8.67 -8.17 2.99
CA ASN A 36 9.61 -9.28 2.92
C ASN A 36 8.91 -10.63 2.76
N PHE A 37 7.77 -10.79 3.45
CA PHE A 37 6.98 -12.02 3.33
C PHE A 37 6.49 -12.23 1.89
N ILE A 38 5.97 -11.19 1.25
CA ILE A 38 5.47 -11.27 -0.12
C ILE A 38 6.60 -11.63 -1.09
N VAL A 39 7.74 -10.98 -0.93
CA VAL A 39 8.90 -11.23 -1.80
C VAL A 39 9.40 -12.66 -1.62
N ASP A 40 9.58 -13.10 -0.37
CA ASP A 40 10.10 -14.43 -0.06
C ASP A 40 9.14 -15.55 -0.49
N ALA A 41 7.85 -15.34 -0.29
CA ALA A 41 6.81 -16.30 -0.68
C ALA A 41 6.48 -16.24 -2.18
N LYS A 42 7.00 -15.25 -2.90
CA LYS A 42 6.72 -15.01 -4.32
C LYS A 42 5.21 -14.88 -4.58
N SER A 43 4.51 -14.18 -3.69
CA SER A 43 3.06 -13.99 -3.79
C SER A 43 2.68 -13.28 -5.08
N GLN A 44 1.61 -13.73 -5.73
CA GLN A 44 1.16 -13.18 -7.00
C GLN A 44 -0.17 -12.45 -6.88
N SER A 45 -0.91 -12.68 -5.81
CA SER A 45 -2.22 -12.07 -5.62
C SER A 45 -2.42 -11.79 -4.14
N VAL A 46 -2.70 -10.52 -3.82
CA VAL A 46 -2.91 -10.07 -2.45
C VAL A 46 -4.17 -9.24 -2.40
N VAL A 47 -4.96 -9.42 -1.35
CA VAL A 47 -6.14 -8.59 -1.09
C VAL A 47 -5.93 -7.86 0.23
N GLU A 48 -6.16 -6.55 0.21
CA GLU A 48 -6.09 -5.71 1.40
C GLU A 48 -7.48 -5.15 1.70
N VAL A 49 -7.88 -5.20 2.96
CA VAL A 49 -9.11 -4.58 3.43
C VAL A 49 -8.73 -3.36 4.28
N GLY A 50 -9.29 -2.20 3.92
CA GLY A 50 -8.95 -0.95 4.58
C GLY A 50 -7.75 -0.27 3.91
N THR A 51 -7.98 0.25 2.71
CA THR A 51 -6.94 0.97 1.94
C THR A 51 -6.38 2.17 2.68
N SER A 52 -7.27 2.89 3.38
CA SER A 52 -6.93 4.12 4.07
C SER A 52 -6.26 5.13 3.12
N ASN A 53 -5.12 5.70 3.52
CA ASN A 53 -4.37 6.65 2.67
C ASN A 53 -3.37 5.96 1.73
N GLY A 54 -3.34 4.65 1.72
CA GLY A 54 -2.47 3.88 0.83
C GLY A 54 -1.12 3.50 1.40
N TYR A 55 -0.86 3.75 2.68
CA TYR A 55 0.46 3.47 3.26
C TYR A 55 0.88 2.00 3.08
N SER A 56 0.07 1.08 3.60
CA SER A 56 0.38 -0.35 3.46
C SER A 56 0.34 -0.81 2.01
N GLY A 57 -0.61 -0.28 1.22
CA GLY A 57 -0.71 -0.60 -0.20
C GLY A 57 0.54 -0.25 -1.00
N ILE A 58 1.23 0.84 -0.65
CA ILE A 58 2.50 1.20 -1.28
C ILE A 58 3.54 0.12 -1.00
N TRP A 59 3.70 -0.30 0.25
CA TRP A 59 4.64 -1.35 0.62
C TRP A 59 4.32 -2.66 -0.08
N LEU A 60 3.04 -3.06 -0.06
CA LEU A 60 2.59 -4.30 -0.70
C LEU A 60 2.77 -4.23 -2.21
N GLY A 61 2.44 -3.08 -2.81
CA GLY A 61 2.61 -2.87 -4.24
C GLY A 61 4.07 -2.96 -4.67
N LYS A 62 4.98 -2.37 -3.89
CA LYS A 62 6.41 -2.46 -4.19
C LYS A 62 6.91 -3.90 -4.13
N ALA A 63 6.44 -4.69 -3.16
CA ALA A 63 6.78 -6.10 -3.07
C ALA A 63 6.24 -6.88 -4.27
N LEU A 64 4.99 -6.63 -4.63
CA LEU A 64 4.35 -7.31 -5.75
C LEU A 64 4.96 -6.94 -7.11
N LYS A 65 5.52 -5.76 -7.23
CA LYS A 65 6.29 -5.42 -8.43
C LYS A 65 7.49 -6.32 -8.61
N GLN A 66 8.09 -6.78 -7.53
CA GLN A 66 9.21 -7.72 -7.61
C GLN A 66 8.77 -9.14 -7.98
N THR A 67 7.57 -9.54 -7.57
CA THR A 67 7.06 -10.88 -7.84
C THR A 67 6.27 -10.98 -9.15
N GLY A 68 5.91 -9.84 -9.73
CA GLY A 68 5.03 -9.80 -10.90
C GLY A 68 3.55 -9.97 -10.55
N GLY A 69 3.19 -9.78 -9.28
CA GLY A 69 1.83 -9.97 -8.81
C GLY A 69 0.97 -8.73 -8.86
N LYS A 70 -0.21 -8.82 -8.28
CA LYS A 70 -1.19 -7.73 -8.23
C LYS A 70 -1.86 -7.64 -6.87
N LEU A 71 -2.30 -6.42 -6.53
CA LEU A 71 -2.98 -6.11 -5.29
C LEU A 71 -4.40 -5.64 -5.59
N MET A 72 -5.38 -6.18 -4.87
CA MET A 72 -6.72 -5.61 -4.79
C MET A 72 -6.87 -5.00 -3.40
N THR A 73 -7.26 -3.73 -3.33
CA THR A 73 -7.45 -3.06 -2.05
C THR A 73 -8.86 -2.46 -1.97
N ILE A 74 -9.51 -2.63 -0.82
CA ILE A 74 -10.91 -2.28 -0.62
C ILE A 74 -11.03 -1.21 0.45
N GLU A 75 -11.72 -0.11 0.15
CA GLU A 75 -11.93 0.99 1.08
C GLU A 75 -13.39 1.43 1.08
N PHE A 76 -13.94 1.63 2.27
CA PHE A 76 -15.32 2.07 2.44
C PHE A 76 -15.50 3.57 2.19
N TYR A 77 -14.50 4.39 2.54
CA TYR A 77 -14.62 5.84 2.48
C TYR A 77 -13.98 6.41 1.20
N ASP A 78 -14.81 7.12 0.39
CA ASP A 78 -14.37 7.69 -0.90
C ASP A 78 -13.14 8.58 -0.77
N LYS A 79 -13.13 9.47 0.22
CA LYS A 79 -12.03 10.43 0.38
C LYS A 79 -10.70 9.75 0.66
N ARG A 80 -10.72 8.67 1.46
CA ARG A 80 -9.52 7.89 1.73
C ARG A 80 -9.04 7.17 0.50
N LEU A 81 -9.98 6.60 -0.26
CA LEU A 81 -9.65 5.89 -1.48
C LEU A 81 -9.02 6.84 -2.52
N ASP A 82 -9.56 8.06 -2.66
CA ASP A 82 -9.01 9.05 -3.58
C ASP A 82 -7.58 9.44 -3.21
N VAL A 83 -7.31 9.66 -1.93
CA VAL A 83 -5.97 9.95 -1.44
C VAL A 83 -5.03 8.78 -1.71
N ALA A 84 -5.49 7.55 -1.47
CA ALA A 84 -4.69 6.36 -1.71
C ALA A 84 -4.34 6.23 -3.20
N LYS A 85 -5.30 6.43 -4.10
CA LYS A 85 -5.06 6.37 -5.55
C LYS A 85 -3.97 7.34 -5.98
N GLU A 86 -4.04 8.57 -5.47
CA GLU A 86 -3.03 9.58 -5.76
C GLU A 86 -1.65 9.14 -5.27
N ASN A 87 -1.59 8.60 -4.06
CA ASN A 87 -0.34 8.12 -3.50
C ASN A 87 0.22 6.92 -4.27
N PHE A 88 -0.64 6.03 -4.74
CA PHE A 88 -0.21 4.90 -5.57
C PHE A 88 0.43 5.38 -6.88
N GLU A 89 -0.14 6.40 -7.49
CA GLU A 89 0.42 6.98 -8.72
C GLU A 89 1.79 7.60 -8.46
N LYS A 90 1.90 8.40 -7.39
CA LYS A 90 3.17 9.04 -7.01
C LYS A 90 4.27 8.02 -6.77
N CYS A 91 3.92 6.87 -6.22
CA CYS A 91 4.90 5.85 -5.85
C CYS A 91 5.13 4.80 -6.95
N GLY A 92 4.46 4.94 -8.09
CA GLY A 92 4.70 4.07 -9.23
C GLY A 92 4.14 2.65 -9.09
N VAL A 93 3.11 2.47 -8.27
CA VAL A 93 2.50 1.16 -8.05
C VAL A 93 1.04 1.08 -8.54
N ALA A 94 0.51 2.17 -9.09
CA ALA A 94 -0.90 2.21 -9.50
C ALA A 94 -1.24 1.16 -10.57
N ASP A 95 -0.29 0.82 -11.42
CA ASP A 95 -0.51 -0.13 -12.51
C ASP A 95 -0.79 -1.56 -12.06
N ILE A 96 -0.37 -1.92 -10.84
CA ILE A 96 -0.58 -3.28 -10.31
C ILE A 96 -1.58 -3.32 -9.15
N ILE A 97 -2.18 -2.19 -8.82
CA ILE A 97 -3.16 -2.10 -7.73
C ILE A 97 -4.53 -1.80 -8.31
N THR A 98 -5.53 -2.61 -7.91
CA THR A 98 -6.93 -2.36 -8.23
C THR A 98 -7.64 -1.87 -6.97
N PRO A 99 -7.88 -0.55 -6.86
CA PRO A 99 -8.62 -0.02 -5.71
C PRO A 99 -10.12 -0.19 -5.94
N ARG A 100 -10.84 -0.63 -4.92
CA ARG A 100 -12.28 -0.81 -4.99
C ARG A 100 -12.95 -0.14 -3.80
N LYS A 101 -13.99 0.60 -4.08
CA LYS A 101 -14.84 1.12 -3.02
C LYS A 101 -15.83 0.02 -2.62
N GLY A 102 -16.01 -0.16 -1.31
CA GLY A 102 -16.99 -1.10 -0.83
C GLY A 102 -16.75 -1.49 0.62
N ASP A 103 -17.69 -2.29 1.10
CA ASP A 103 -17.59 -2.92 2.41
C ASP A 103 -17.18 -4.38 2.18
N ALA A 104 -16.11 -4.80 2.83
CA ALA A 104 -15.61 -6.18 2.69
C ALA A 104 -16.62 -7.22 3.15
N ALA A 105 -17.61 -6.82 3.98
CA ALA A 105 -18.68 -7.72 4.44
C ALA A 105 -19.78 -7.92 3.39
N THR A 106 -19.78 -7.14 2.34
CA THR A 106 -20.75 -7.26 1.24
C THR A 106 -20.08 -7.76 -0.02
#